data_52dbf8ed989257e5223edfe913da43b2
#
_entry.id   52dbf8ed989257e5223edfe913da43b2
#
_cell.length_a   1.000
_cell.length_b   1.000
_cell.length_c   1.000
_cell.angle_alpha   90.00
_cell.angle_beta   90.00
_cell.angle_gamma   90.00
#
_symmetry.space_group_name_H-M   'P 1'
#
loop_
_entity.id
_entity.type
_entity.pdbx_description
1 polymer ?
#
loop_
_entity_poly.entity_id
_entity_poly.type
_entity_poly.pdbx_seq_one_letter_code
_entity_poly.pdbx_strand_id
1 'polypeptide(L)'
;MSIAITVKNVYNGSTVRMEVENDETMGDIIQSAAEYWRKEASAYILKKGKTLLRSSMTVADAGIIADDVLEMVPDPEGGSR
;
A
#
# COMPACT_ATOMS: atom_id res chain seq x y z
N MET A 1 -1.24 -13.84 -12.00
CA MET A 1 -2.00 -14.48 -10.93
C MET A 1 -2.19 -13.49 -9.78
N SER A 2 -3.42 -13.34 -9.33
CA SER A 2 -3.71 -12.31 -8.32
C SER A 2 -3.74 -12.92 -6.92
N ILE A 3 -3.45 -12.08 -5.93
CA ILE A 3 -3.56 -12.45 -4.53
C ILE A 3 -4.40 -11.38 -3.83
N ALA A 4 -5.03 -11.76 -2.75
CA ALA A 4 -5.81 -10.83 -1.94
C ALA A 4 -4.96 -10.36 -0.77
N ILE A 5 -4.94 -9.06 -0.56
CA ILE A 5 -4.22 -8.46 0.56
C ILE A 5 -5.14 -7.47 1.27
N THR A 6 -4.74 -7.03 2.44
CA THR A 6 -5.45 -6.02 3.19
C THR A 6 -4.54 -4.80 3.36
N VAL A 7 -5.09 -3.63 3.12
CA VAL A 7 -4.38 -2.38 3.38
C VAL A 7 -5.06 -1.70 4.56
N LYS A 8 -4.29 -1.38 5.57
CA LYS A 8 -4.79 -0.74 6.79
C LYS A 8 -4.30 0.70 6.85
N ASN A 9 -5.23 1.62 7.05
CA ASN A 9 -4.87 3.01 7.28
C ASN A 9 -4.61 3.16 8.77
N VAL A 10 -3.34 3.30 9.15
CA VAL A 10 -2.98 3.33 10.56
C VAL A 10 -3.51 4.56 11.27
N TYR A 11 -3.82 5.59 10.51
CA TYR A 11 -4.29 6.84 11.10
C TYR A 11 -5.66 6.63 11.79
N ASN A 12 -6.54 5.88 11.17
CA ASN A 12 -7.88 5.69 11.72
C ASN A 12 -8.28 4.23 11.89
N GLY A 13 -7.38 3.30 11.57
CA GLY A 13 -7.65 1.88 11.73
C GLY A 13 -8.53 1.25 10.67
N SER A 14 -8.94 2.01 9.66
CA SER A 14 -9.76 1.47 8.58
C SER A 14 -8.96 0.51 7.72
N THR A 15 -9.64 -0.52 7.19
CA THR A 15 -8.99 -1.49 6.31
C THR A 15 -9.77 -1.61 5.03
N VAL A 16 -9.07 -2.01 3.97
CA VAL A 16 -9.69 -2.35 2.70
C VAL A 16 -8.97 -3.58 2.16
N ARG A 17 -9.75 -4.55 1.68
CA ARG A 17 -9.20 -5.76 1.08
C ARG A 17 -9.25 -5.62 -0.43
N MET A 18 -8.16 -5.98 -1.08
CA MET A 18 -8.10 -5.83 -2.54
C MET A 18 -7.29 -6.97 -3.14
N GLU A 19 -7.55 -7.25 -4.41
CA GLU A 19 -6.75 -8.21 -5.17
C GLU A 19 -5.72 -7.46 -5.98
N VAL A 20 -4.50 -7.98 -5.97
CA VAL A 20 -3.40 -7.35 -6.67
C VAL A 20 -2.65 -8.38 -7.51
N GLU A 21 -2.02 -7.92 -8.58
CA GLU A 21 -1.19 -8.76 -9.43
C GLU A 21 0.27 -8.63 -9.01
N ASN A 22 1.07 -9.64 -9.36
CA ASN A 22 2.48 -9.63 -8.99
C ASN A 22 3.25 -8.45 -9.55
N ASP A 23 2.83 -7.94 -10.70
CA ASP A 23 3.53 -6.83 -11.34
C ASP A 23 2.97 -5.47 -10.98
N GLU A 24 1.95 -5.41 -10.14
CA GLU A 24 1.48 -4.13 -9.66
C GLU A 24 2.47 -3.56 -8.66
N THR A 25 2.58 -2.23 -8.64
CA THR A 25 3.53 -1.56 -7.75
C THR A 25 2.85 -1.13 -6.46
N MET A 26 3.67 -0.82 -5.48
CA MET A 26 3.16 -0.27 -4.23
C MET A 26 2.43 1.04 -4.50
N GLY A 27 2.91 1.82 -5.48
CA GLY A 27 2.21 3.04 -5.88
C GLY A 27 0.81 2.76 -6.40
N ASP A 28 0.65 1.69 -7.17
CA ASP A 28 -0.68 1.30 -7.66
C ASP A 28 -1.61 0.95 -6.51
N ILE A 29 -1.08 0.24 -5.51
CA ILE A 29 -1.87 -0.16 -4.35
C ILE A 29 -2.28 1.08 -3.54
N ILE A 30 -1.33 2.00 -3.33
CA ILE A 30 -1.63 3.25 -2.62
C ILE A 30 -2.70 4.02 -3.36
N GLN A 31 -2.59 4.09 -4.69
CA GLN A 31 -3.56 4.81 -5.50
C GLN A 31 -4.97 4.25 -5.30
N SER A 32 -5.09 2.92 -5.35
CA SER A 32 -6.39 2.27 -5.18
C SER A 32 -6.95 2.52 -3.79
N ALA A 33 -6.12 2.38 -2.76
CA ALA A 33 -6.57 2.58 -1.39
C ALA A 33 -6.93 4.05 -1.16
N ALA A 34 -6.13 4.96 -1.67
CA ALA A 34 -6.38 6.38 -1.51
C ALA A 34 -7.69 6.78 -2.17
N GLU A 35 -7.97 6.23 -3.35
CA GLU A 35 -9.25 6.48 -4.02
C GLU A 35 -10.41 5.97 -3.19
N TYR A 36 -10.25 4.79 -2.62
CA TYR A 36 -11.28 4.20 -1.79
C TYR A 36 -11.59 5.09 -0.58
N TRP A 37 -10.56 5.67 0.03
CA TRP A 37 -10.73 6.52 1.20
C TRP A 37 -10.78 8.00 0.88
N ARG A 38 -10.71 8.36 -0.40
CA ARG A 38 -10.73 9.75 -0.86
C ARG A 38 -9.61 10.56 -0.24
N LYS A 39 -8.40 10.00 -0.31
CA LYS A 39 -7.20 10.63 0.21
C LYS A 39 -6.24 10.93 -0.92
N GLU A 40 -5.23 11.71 -0.61
CA GLU A 40 -4.21 12.08 -1.58
C GLU A 40 -3.13 11.00 -1.59
N ALA A 41 -3.04 10.25 -2.70
CA ALA A 41 -2.12 9.11 -2.78
C ALA A 41 -0.67 9.51 -2.52
N SER A 42 -0.26 10.68 -2.99
CA SER A 42 1.14 11.09 -2.87
C SER A 42 1.57 11.37 -1.43
N ALA A 43 0.63 11.45 -0.51
CA ALA A 43 0.95 11.74 0.88
C ALA A 43 1.27 10.49 1.70
N TYR A 44 1.23 9.31 1.09
CA TYR A 44 1.32 8.06 1.84
C TYR A 44 2.35 7.12 1.27
N ILE A 45 2.82 6.21 2.12
CA ILE A 45 3.70 5.13 1.72
C ILE A 45 3.20 3.86 2.40
N LEU A 46 3.53 2.72 1.84
CA LEU A 46 3.14 1.44 2.42
C LEU A 46 4.26 0.87 3.26
N LYS A 47 3.88 0.09 4.25
CA LYS A 47 4.80 -0.53 5.18
C LYS A 47 4.34 -1.96 5.43
N LYS A 48 5.30 -2.89 5.48
CA LYS A 48 5.03 -4.27 5.86
C LYS A 48 5.87 -4.56 7.10
N GLY A 49 5.20 -4.73 8.23
CA GLY A 49 5.89 -4.85 9.50
C GLY A 49 6.67 -3.57 9.77
N LYS A 50 7.98 -3.66 9.86
CA LYS A 50 8.84 -2.50 10.10
C LYS A 50 9.52 -1.99 8.85
N THR A 51 9.21 -2.56 7.69
CA THR A 51 9.89 -2.23 6.45
C THR A 51 9.03 -1.30 5.62
N LEU A 52 9.58 -0.15 5.26
CA LEU A 52 8.92 0.76 4.33
C LEU A 52 9.09 0.22 2.92
N LEU A 53 8.02 0.28 2.14
CA LEU A 53 8.00 -0.24 0.78
C LEU A 53 7.96 0.94 -0.19
N ARG A 54 8.92 0.99 -1.09
CA ARG A 54 8.97 2.08 -2.05
C ARG A 54 7.86 1.95 -3.06
N SER A 55 7.34 3.07 -3.52
CA SER A 55 6.22 3.06 -4.46
C SER A 55 6.57 2.39 -5.78
N SER A 56 7.84 2.33 -6.16
CA SER A 56 8.25 1.68 -7.40
C SER A 56 8.40 0.17 -7.27
N MET A 57 8.37 -0.38 -6.07
CA MET A 57 8.48 -1.83 -5.88
C MET A 57 7.21 -2.51 -6.31
N THR A 58 7.36 -3.66 -6.97
CA THR A 58 6.21 -4.49 -7.31
C THR A 58 5.84 -5.38 -6.15
N VAL A 59 4.65 -5.98 -6.24
CA VAL A 59 4.21 -6.97 -5.26
C VAL A 59 5.25 -8.09 -5.14
N ALA A 60 5.77 -8.55 -6.27
CA ALA A 60 6.79 -9.61 -6.26
C ALA A 60 8.08 -9.13 -5.60
N ASP A 61 8.53 -7.91 -5.92
CA ASP A 61 9.75 -7.36 -5.33
C ASP A 61 9.65 -7.22 -3.83
N ALA A 62 8.50 -6.86 -3.34
CA ALA A 62 8.29 -6.63 -1.91
C ALA A 62 8.07 -7.94 -1.13
N GLY A 63 7.96 -9.06 -1.83
CA GLY A 63 7.73 -10.34 -1.18
C GLY A 63 6.36 -10.46 -0.54
N ILE A 64 5.37 -9.81 -1.10
CA ILE A 64 4.03 -9.81 -0.55
C ILE A 64 3.33 -11.10 -0.97
N ILE A 65 2.67 -11.73 -0.02
CA ILE A 65 1.95 -12.98 -0.26
C ILE A 65 0.48 -12.81 0.09
N ALA A 66 -0.31 -13.80 -0.29
CA ALA A 66 -1.75 -13.77 -0.05
C ALA A 66 -2.05 -13.54 1.43
N ASP A 67 -3.04 -12.72 1.69
CA ASP A 67 -3.54 -12.38 3.02
C ASP A 67 -2.58 -11.51 3.85
N ASP A 68 -1.51 -11.02 3.25
CA ASP A 68 -0.66 -10.06 3.95
C ASP A 68 -1.45 -8.79 4.27
N VAL A 69 -1.07 -8.16 5.36
CA VAL A 69 -1.62 -6.87 5.76
C VAL A 69 -0.52 -5.82 5.59
N LEU A 70 -0.79 -4.83 4.75
CA LEU A 70 0.11 -3.71 4.55
C LEU A 70 -0.46 -2.50 5.26
N GLU A 71 0.40 -1.68 5.83
CA GLU A 71 -0.05 -0.48 6.51
C GLU A 71 0.23 0.73 5.63
N MET A 72 -0.79 1.57 5.48
CA MET A 72 -0.65 2.83 4.76
C MET A 72 -0.41 3.92 5.78
N VAL A 73 0.77 4.52 5.71
CA VAL A 73 1.22 5.51 6.69
C VAL A 73 1.58 6.79 5.96
N PRO A 74 1.55 7.93 6.65
CA PRO A 74 2.02 9.17 6.02
C PRO A 74 3.48 9.03 5.60
N ASP A 75 3.78 9.52 4.41
CA ASP A 75 5.14 9.48 3.89
C ASP A 75 6.00 10.41 4.73
N PRO A 76 7.06 9.90 5.39
CA PRO A 76 7.89 10.75 6.23
C PRO A 76 8.63 11.83 5.47
N GLU A 77 8.74 11.68 4.15
CA GLU A 77 9.33 12.72 3.34
C GLU A 77 8.31 13.71 2.84
N GLY A 78 7.08 13.57 3.32
CA GLY A 78 6.04 14.52 3.04
C GLY A 78 5.38 14.39 1.69
N GLY A 79 5.89 13.54 0.83
CA GLY A 79 5.29 13.32 -0.49
C GLY A 79 5.10 14.59 -1.27
N SER A 80 5.75 15.64 -0.92
CA SER A 80 5.44 16.96 -1.45
C SER A 80 6.46 17.41 -2.48
N ARG A 81 7.17 16.52 -3.01
CA ARG A 81 8.18 16.97 -3.89
C ARG A 81 7.83 16.98 -5.26
#